data_147881e8f71e613b51587e8a751128b9
#
_entry.id   147881e8f71e613b51587e8a751128b9
#
_cell.length_a   1.000
_cell.length_b   1.000
_cell.length_c   1.000
_cell.angle_alpha   90.00
_cell.angle_beta   90.00
_cell.angle_gamma   90.00
#
_symmetry.space_group_name_H-M   'P 1'
#
loop_
_entity.id
_entity.type
_entity.pdbx_description
1 polymer ?
#
loop_
_entity_poly.entity_id
_entity_poly.type
_entity_poly.pdbx_seq_one_letter_code
_entity_poly.pdbx_strand_id
1 'polypeptide(L)'
;MAIFKGAGVAIVTPMYDNEEVNYDKLEELINMQIDNGTDAIIIAGTTGESPCLSMEEHAKVIKAAVEFTKHRVPVVAGTGSNCTKTAMQLSKEAEEFGADGLLVVTPYYNKATQAGLVSHYSQIADSTKCPIIVYNVPGRTGCNVLPETMVELFKTKENIVGLKEATGNLAQASKTMYLTDGKLDMYSGEDGLVVPLMSIGAIGVISVWSNVAPAKVHNMCDSFFKGDLQTALELQREALPLVDALFSEVNPIPVKKAMNLMGMNVGPLRSPMCEMGEDNARKLAEVMKAYGLKLA
;
A
#
# COMPACT_ATOMS: atom_id res chain seq x y z
N MET A 1 -13.17 -6.64 13.51
CA MET A 1 -12.03 -7.56 13.20
C MET A 1 -11.21 -6.87 12.11
N ALA A 2 -9.88 -6.83 12.24
CA ALA A 2 -9.01 -6.23 11.24
C ALA A 2 -9.20 -6.90 9.86
N ILE A 3 -9.05 -6.15 8.75
CA ILE A 3 -9.12 -6.71 7.40
C ILE A 3 -8.00 -7.73 7.21
N PHE A 4 -6.79 -7.40 7.64
CA PHE A 4 -5.64 -8.31 7.71
C PHE A 4 -4.71 -7.92 8.85
N LYS A 5 -3.75 -8.78 9.15
CA LYS A 5 -2.66 -8.54 10.09
C LYS A 5 -1.38 -9.09 9.49
N GLY A 6 -0.30 -8.30 9.46
CA GLY A 6 0.96 -8.71 8.84
C GLY A 6 1.35 -7.89 7.63
N ALA A 7 1.81 -8.55 6.58
CA ALA A 7 2.37 -7.94 5.39
C ALA A 7 1.36 -7.86 4.23
N GLY A 8 0.86 -6.67 3.93
CA GLY A 8 0.11 -6.40 2.72
C GLY A 8 1.02 -5.85 1.62
N VAL A 9 0.95 -6.37 0.41
CA VAL A 9 1.71 -5.85 -0.73
C VAL A 9 0.95 -4.72 -1.43
N ALA A 10 1.55 -3.53 -1.55
CA ALA A 10 1.12 -2.53 -2.53
C ALA A 10 1.60 -3.00 -3.91
N ILE A 11 0.82 -3.88 -4.55
CA ILE A 11 1.24 -4.58 -5.75
C ILE A 11 1.34 -3.63 -6.96
N VAL A 12 2.34 -3.82 -7.81
CA VAL A 12 2.45 -3.11 -9.09
C VAL A 12 1.36 -3.54 -10.06
N THR A 13 0.99 -2.69 -11.00
CA THR A 13 0.19 -3.08 -12.17
C THR A 13 1.16 -3.41 -13.31
N PRO A 14 1.30 -4.69 -13.67
CA PRO A 14 2.15 -5.07 -14.80
C PRO A 14 1.51 -4.67 -16.13
N MET A 15 2.34 -4.30 -17.08
CA MET A 15 1.91 -3.81 -18.39
C MET A 15 2.68 -4.52 -19.51
N TYR A 16 2.08 -4.62 -20.67
CA TYR A 16 2.77 -4.94 -21.91
C TYR A 16 3.58 -3.74 -22.42
N ASP A 17 4.46 -3.94 -23.41
CA ASP A 17 5.28 -2.86 -23.99
C ASP A 17 4.43 -1.74 -24.64
N ASN A 18 3.19 -2.04 -25.01
CA ASN A 18 2.23 -1.06 -25.54
C ASN A 18 1.44 -0.34 -24.41
N GLU A 19 1.86 -0.49 -23.15
CA GLU A 19 1.25 0.08 -21.96
C GLU A 19 -0.16 -0.46 -21.61
N GLU A 20 -0.66 -1.48 -22.29
CA GLU A 20 -1.88 -2.18 -21.86
C GLU A 20 -1.62 -3.03 -20.60
N VAL A 21 -2.62 -3.15 -19.72
CA VAL A 21 -2.50 -3.96 -18.50
C VAL A 21 -2.33 -5.43 -18.84
N ASN A 22 -1.27 -6.05 -18.30
CA ASN A 22 -0.98 -7.47 -18.45
C ASN A 22 -1.63 -8.28 -17.32
N TYR A 23 -2.87 -8.74 -17.55
CA TYR A 23 -3.63 -9.49 -16.55
C TYR A 23 -3.04 -10.86 -16.25
N ASP A 24 -2.44 -11.54 -17.22
CA ASP A 24 -1.78 -12.83 -16.99
C ASP A 24 -0.60 -12.69 -16.03
N LYS A 25 0.20 -11.63 -16.23
CA LYS A 25 1.30 -11.31 -15.31
C LYS A 25 0.78 -10.86 -13.95
N LEU A 26 -0.34 -10.16 -13.86
CA LEU A 26 -0.96 -9.78 -12.59
C LEU A 26 -1.37 -11.02 -11.79
N GLU A 27 -1.99 -12.04 -12.43
CA GLU A 27 -2.32 -13.32 -11.78
C GLU A 27 -1.06 -14.03 -11.27
N GLU A 28 0.00 -14.08 -12.08
CA GLU A 28 1.30 -14.66 -11.70
C GLU A 28 1.88 -13.96 -10.45
N LEU A 29 1.88 -12.62 -10.44
CA LEU A 29 2.38 -11.84 -9.31
C LEU A 29 1.55 -12.03 -8.03
N ILE A 30 0.22 -12.07 -8.14
CA ILE A 30 -0.68 -12.35 -7.01
C ILE A 30 -0.39 -13.73 -6.43
N ASN A 31 -0.28 -14.75 -7.28
CA ASN A 31 0.05 -16.09 -6.84
C ASN A 31 1.42 -16.13 -6.15
N MET A 32 2.44 -15.52 -6.75
CA MET A 32 3.79 -15.44 -6.18
C MET A 32 3.76 -14.77 -4.79
N GLN A 33 3.01 -13.70 -4.61
CA GLN A 33 2.87 -13.02 -3.33
C GLN A 33 2.25 -13.95 -2.27
N ILE A 34 1.14 -14.60 -2.60
CA ILE A 34 0.42 -15.50 -1.69
C ILE A 34 1.29 -16.70 -1.32
N ASP A 35 1.96 -17.32 -2.30
CA ASP A 35 2.83 -18.49 -2.09
C ASP A 35 4.06 -18.15 -1.21
N ASN A 36 4.42 -16.86 -1.09
CA ASN A 36 5.48 -16.36 -0.23
C ASN A 36 4.98 -15.74 1.08
N GLY A 37 3.73 -15.99 1.46
CA GLY A 37 3.19 -15.63 2.77
C GLY A 37 2.64 -14.20 2.90
N THR A 38 2.45 -13.48 1.79
CA THR A 38 1.78 -12.16 1.83
C THR A 38 0.38 -12.28 2.42
N ASP A 39 0.05 -11.43 3.40
CA ASP A 39 -1.18 -11.51 4.20
C ASP A 39 -2.36 -10.74 3.56
N ALA A 40 -2.10 -9.84 2.60
CA ALA A 40 -3.14 -9.11 1.85
C ALA A 40 -2.59 -8.56 0.52
N ILE A 41 -3.46 -8.46 -0.50
CA ILE A 41 -3.16 -7.81 -1.78
C ILE A 41 -3.80 -6.42 -1.79
N ILE A 42 -2.99 -5.36 -1.88
CA ILE A 42 -3.46 -3.99 -2.02
C ILE A 42 -3.33 -3.59 -3.48
N ILE A 43 -4.47 -3.63 -4.20
CA ILE A 43 -4.56 -3.41 -5.63
C ILE A 43 -4.91 -1.96 -5.96
N ALA A 44 -4.48 -1.47 -7.11
CA ALA A 44 -4.77 -0.13 -7.62
C ALA A 44 -4.44 1.00 -6.62
N GLY A 45 -3.38 0.82 -5.83
CA GLY A 45 -2.79 1.87 -5.02
C GLY A 45 -1.80 2.74 -5.81
N THR A 46 -1.04 3.58 -5.12
CA THR A 46 0.01 4.43 -5.74
C THR A 46 1.03 3.61 -6.52
N THR A 47 1.50 2.50 -5.93
CA THR A 47 2.46 1.58 -6.55
C THR A 47 1.89 0.87 -7.77
N GLY A 48 0.58 0.67 -7.81
CA GLY A 48 -0.16 0.14 -8.95
C GLY A 48 -0.51 1.18 -10.02
N GLU A 49 0.08 2.37 -9.97
CA GLU A 49 -0.14 3.46 -10.95
C GLU A 49 -1.60 3.88 -11.12
N SER A 50 -2.40 3.79 -10.04
CA SER A 50 -3.85 4.08 -10.06
C SER A 50 -4.22 5.39 -10.79
N PRO A 51 -3.48 6.52 -10.64
CA PRO A 51 -3.81 7.75 -11.36
C PRO A 51 -3.64 7.67 -12.89
N CYS A 52 -2.89 6.67 -13.38
CA CYS A 52 -2.61 6.47 -14.81
C CYS A 52 -3.52 5.41 -15.45
N LEU A 53 -4.39 4.78 -14.67
CA LEU A 53 -5.43 3.87 -15.17
C LEU A 53 -6.68 4.67 -15.54
N SER A 54 -7.29 4.37 -16.68
CA SER A 54 -8.64 4.84 -16.95
C SER A 54 -9.63 4.29 -15.93
N MET A 55 -10.81 4.88 -15.78
CA MET A 55 -11.84 4.38 -14.86
C MET A 55 -12.19 2.92 -15.15
N GLU A 56 -12.26 2.56 -16.44
CA GLU A 56 -12.55 1.20 -16.88
C GLU A 56 -11.41 0.22 -16.54
N GLU A 57 -10.16 0.60 -16.77
CA GLU A 57 -8.99 -0.22 -16.40
C GLU A 57 -8.89 -0.38 -14.88
N HIS A 58 -9.12 0.70 -14.12
CA HIS A 58 -9.11 0.67 -12.67
C HIS A 58 -10.13 -0.34 -12.12
N ALA A 59 -11.36 -0.31 -12.62
CA ALA A 59 -12.39 -1.27 -12.28
C ALA A 59 -12.01 -2.71 -12.65
N LYS A 60 -11.48 -2.92 -13.87
CA LYS A 60 -11.04 -4.25 -14.34
C LYS A 60 -9.89 -4.82 -13.53
N VAL A 61 -8.91 -4.00 -13.16
CA VAL A 61 -7.75 -4.42 -12.36
C VAL A 61 -8.19 -4.86 -10.95
N ILE A 62 -9.10 -4.15 -10.31
CA ILE A 62 -9.66 -4.54 -9.01
C ILE A 62 -10.43 -5.86 -9.14
N LYS A 63 -11.33 -5.96 -10.10
CA LYS A 63 -12.11 -7.18 -10.35
C LYS A 63 -11.20 -8.39 -10.59
N ALA A 64 -10.21 -8.24 -11.46
CA ALA A 64 -9.23 -9.30 -11.75
C ALA A 64 -8.45 -9.72 -10.49
N ALA A 65 -8.02 -8.77 -9.65
CA ALA A 65 -7.30 -9.11 -8.42
C ALA A 65 -8.17 -9.91 -7.46
N VAL A 66 -9.46 -9.60 -7.30
CA VAL A 66 -10.40 -10.37 -6.48
C VAL A 66 -10.56 -11.79 -7.04
N GLU A 67 -10.74 -11.92 -8.36
CA GLU A 67 -10.89 -13.22 -9.03
C GLU A 67 -9.61 -14.08 -8.90
N PHE A 68 -8.43 -13.49 -9.11
CA PHE A 68 -7.14 -14.21 -9.06
C PHE A 68 -6.73 -14.60 -7.64
N THR A 69 -7.09 -13.78 -6.64
CA THR A 69 -6.82 -14.10 -5.24
C THR A 69 -7.62 -15.30 -4.75
N LYS A 70 -8.84 -15.53 -5.28
CA LYS A 70 -9.70 -16.69 -4.94
C LYS A 70 -9.94 -16.81 -3.43
N HIS A 71 -10.09 -15.65 -2.75
CA HIS A 71 -10.30 -15.55 -1.30
C HIS A 71 -9.21 -16.21 -0.43
N ARG A 72 -8.00 -16.45 -0.97
CA ARG A 72 -6.87 -16.99 -0.19
C ARG A 72 -6.31 -16.00 0.81
N VAL A 73 -6.33 -14.72 0.45
CA VAL A 73 -5.99 -13.58 1.30
C VAL A 73 -6.94 -12.41 0.99
N PRO A 74 -7.13 -11.44 1.89
CA PRO A 74 -7.94 -10.27 1.61
C PRO A 74 -7.39 -9.42 0.44
N VAL A 75 -8.31 -8.84 -0.33
CA VAL A 75 -8.02 -7.84 -1.37
C VAL A 75 -8.51 -6.46 -0.88
N VAL A 76 -7.58 -5.52 -0.79
CA VAL A 76 -7.87 -4.12 -0.43
C VAL A 76 -7.70 -3.24 -1.66
N ALA A 77 -8.78 -2.61 -2.12
CA ALA A 77 -8.78 -1.80 -3.32
C ALA A 77 -8.43 -0.32 -3.01
N GLY A 78 -7.50 0.25 -3.77
CA GLY A 78 -7.21 1.68 -3.75
C GLY A 78 -8.32 2.45 -4.48
N THR A 79 -9.15 3.19 -3.74
CA THR A 79 -10.32 3.90 -4.29
C THR A 79 -10.32 5.41 -3.99
N GLY A 80 -9.24 5.91 -3.37
CA GLY A 80 -9.12 7.33 -3.04
C GLY A 80 -8.99 8.22 -4.28
N SER A 81 -9.59 9.41 -4.20
CA SER A 81 -9.51 10.46 -5.22
C SER A 81 -9.53 11.83 -4.54
N ASN A 82 -9.04 12.84 -5.24
CA ASN A 82 -9.16 14.22 -4.80
C ASN A 82 -10.56 14.84 -5.10
N CYS A 83 -11.46 14.03 -5.69
CA CYS A 83 -12.87 14.35 -5.86
C CYS A 83 -13.72 13.34 -5.08
N THR A 84 -14.51 13.82 -4.12
CA THR A 84 -15.34 12.96 -3.25
C THR A 84 -16.28 12.06 -4.05
N LYS A 85 -16.93 12.60 -5.10
CA LYS A 85 -17.86 11.82 -5.94
C LYS A 85 -17.15 10.68 -6.67
N THR A 86 -15.94 10.92 -7.18
CA THR A 86 -15.12 9.89 -7.83
C THR A 86 -14.71 8.82 -6.82
N ALA A 87 -14.25 9.21 -5.62
CA ALA A 87 -13.91 8.25 -4.57
C ALA A 87 -15.10 7.40 -4.14
N MET A 88 -16.30 7.99 -4.02
CA MET A 88 -17.55 7.25 -3.74
C MET A 88 -17.88 6.25 -4.84
N GLN A 89 -17.74 6.64 -6.11
CA GLN A 89 -18.00 5.74 -7.25
C GLN A 89 -17.04 4.56 -7.23
N LEU A 90 -15.73 4.82 -7.17
CA LEU A 90 -14.69 3.77 -7.11
C LEU A 90 -14.89 2.83 -5.92
N SER A 91 -15.32 3.36 -4.77
CA SER A 91 -15.56 2.57 -3.56
C SER A 91 -16.76 1.63 -3.72
N LYS A 92 -17.84 2.08 -4.35
CA LYS A 92 -19.01 1.23 -4.67
C LYS A 92 -18.66 0.13 -5.68
N GLU A 93 -17.95 0.48 -6.74
CA GLU A 93 -17.51 -0.49 -7.75
C GLU A 93 -16.61 -1.57 -7.14
N ALA A 94 -15.67 -1.19 -6.28
CA ALA A 94 -14.81 -2.14 -5.57
C ALA A 94 -15.60 -3.07 -4.64
N GLU A 95 -16.60 -2.55 -3.91
CA GLU A 95 -17.51 -3.36 -3.09
C GLU A 95 -18.32 -4.35 -3.96
N GLU A 96 -18.85 -3.89 -5.09
CA GLU A 96 -19.60 -4.75 -6.04
C GLU A 96 -18.73 -5.89 -6.61
N PHE A 97 -17.43 -5.65 -6.79
CA PHE A 97 -16.49 -6.69 -7.25
C PHE A 97 -16.04 -7.64 -6.14
N GLY A 98 -16.41 -7.37 -4.89
CA GLY A 98 -16.09 -8.23 -3.75
C GLY A 98 -14.75 -7.94 -3.10
N ALA A 99 -14.25 -6.71 -3.15
CA ALA A 99 -13.09 -6.30 -2.35
C ALA A 99 -13.39 -6.41 -0.86
N ASP A 100 -12.43 -6.90 -0.07
CA ASP A 100 -12.56 -7.09 1.37
C ASP A 100 -12.33 -5.79 2.16
N GLY A 101 -11.75 -4.77 1.52
CA GLY A 101 -11.51 -3.47 2.11
C GLY A 101 -11.14 -2.42 1.08
N LEU A 102 -11.15 -1.17 1.52
CA LEU A 102 -10.82 -0.01 0.68
C LEU A 102 -9.64 0.74 1.28
N LEU A 103 -8.68 1.14 0.44
CA LEU A 103 -7.59 2.06 0.80
C LEU A 103 -7.88 3.41 0.18
N VAL A 104 -8.23 4.41 1.01
CA VAL A 104 -8.67 5.72 0.54
C VAL A 104 -7.62 6.77 0.91
N VAL A 105 -6.84 7.22 -0.08
CA VAL A 105 -5.84 8.27 0.10
C VAL A 105 -6.52 9.63 0.33
N THR A 106 -5.88 10.48 1.14
CA THR A 106 -6.34 11.87 1.33
C THR A 106 -6.43 12.63 -0.01
N PRO A 107 -7.37 13.59 -0.15
CA PRO A 107 -7.41 14.46 -1.33
C PRO A 107 -6.06 15.10 -1.59
N TYR A 108 -5.50 14.86 -2.76
CA TYR A 108 -4.22 15.39 -3.21
C TYR A 108 -4.42 16.61 -4.11
N TYR A 109 -3.41 17.49 -4.20
CA TYR A 109 -3.38 18.69 -5.05
C TYR A 109 -4.33 19.79 -4.57
N ASN A 110 -5.67 19.60 -4.66
CA ASN A 110 -6.68 20.59 -4.21
C ASN A 110 -6.75 20.73 -2.69
N LYS A 111 -6.14 19.80 -1.93
CA LYS A 111 -6.07 19.75 -0.46
C LYS A 111 -7.44 19.92 0.21
N ALA A 112 -7.50 19.61 1.49
CA ALA A 112 -8.71 19.84 2.27
C ALA A 112 -8.33 20.36 3.66
N THR A 113 -9.22 21.13 4.27
CA THR A 113 -9.15 21.45 5.71
C THR A 113 -9.52 20.18 6.51
N GLN A 114 -9.26 20.15 7.82
CA GLN A 114 -9.63 19.01 8.64
C GLN A 114 -11.15 18.75 8.61
N ALA A 115 -11.97 19.80 8.66
CA ALA A 115 -13.42 19.67 8.48
C ALA A 115 -13.80 19.14 7.08
N GLY A 116 -13.06 19.54 6.05
CA GLY A 116 -13.22 19.01 4.68
C GLY A 116 -12.86 17.54 4.61
N LEU A 117 -11.83 17.08 5.33
CA LEU A 117 -11.47 15.66 5.43
C LEU A 117 -12.56 14.85 6.13
N VAL A 118 -13.10 15.36 7.26
CA VAL A 118 -14.24 14.71 7.93
C VAL A 118 -15.42 14.56 6.97
N SER A 119 -15.78 15.63 6.26
CA SER A 119 -16.87 15.58 5.27
C SER A 119 -16.60 14.59 4.13
N HIS A 120 -15.38 14.62 3.57
CA HIS A 120 -14.98 13.75 2.46
C HIS A 120 -15.08 12.28 2.83
N TYR A 121 -14.40 11.87 3.92
CA TYR A 121 -14.40 10.48 4.36
C TYR A 121 -15.77 10.01 4.87
N SER A 122 -16.54 10.90 5.51
CA SER A 122 -17.90 10.56 5.95
C SER A 122 -18.81 10.24 4.77
N GLN A 123 -18.77 11.03 3.68
CA GLN A 123 -19.56 10.76 2.48
C GLN A 123 -19.15 9.45 1.80
N ILE A 124 -17.84 9.15 1.75
CA ILE A 124 -17.36 7.87 1.21
C ILE A 124 -17.85 6.72 2.09
N ALA A 125 -17.67 6.81 3.41
CA ALA A 125 -18.11 5.81 4.36
C ALA A 125 -19.63 5.53 4.30
N ASP A 126 -20.44 6.57 4.14
CA ASP A 126 -21.90 6.46 4.00
C ASP A 126 -22.33 5.85 2.65
N SER A 127 -21.44 5.79 1.66
CA SER A 127 -21.73 5.29 0.31
C SER A 127 -21.45 3.80 0.12
N THR A 128 -20.79 3.13 1.08
CA THR A 128 -20.35 1.73 1.00
C THR A 128 -20.43 1.06 2.37
N LYS A 129 -20.53 -0.26 2.41
CA LYS A 129 -20.41 -1.06 3.63
C LYS A 129 -19.01 -1.64 3.80
N CYS A 130 -18.17 -1.53 2.78
CA CYS A 130 -16.83 -2.08 2.80
C CYS A 130 -15.96 -1.37 3.85
N PRO A 131 -15.13 -2.08 4.61
CA PRO A 131 -14.21 -1.47 5.57
C PRO A 131 -13.20 -0.54 4.88
N ILE A 132 -12.94 0.61 5.48
CA ILE A 132 -12.07 1.67 4.93
C ILE A 132 -10.81 1.81 5.78
N ILE A 133 -9.65 1.77 5.12
CA ILE A 133 -8.36 2.21 5.64
C ILE A 133 -8.09 3.61 5.07
N VAL A 134 -8.04 4.61 5.92
CA VAL A 134 -7.61 5.97 5.56
C VAL A 134 -6.13 5.94 5.23
N TYR A 135 -5.70 6.53 4.10
CA TYR A 135 -4.30 6.59 3.74
C TYR A 135 -3.76 8.01 3.85
N ASN A 136 -2.87 8.22 4.83
CA ASN A 136 -2.27 9.50 5.16
C ASN A 136 -0.81 9.56 4.70
N VAL A 137 -0.55 10.29 3.61
CA VAL A 137 0.76 10.43 2.97
C VAL A 137 1.02 11.89 2.55
N PRO A 138 1.20 12.80 3.49
CA PRO A 138 1.29 14.24 3.22
C PRO A 138 2.44 14.63 2.29
N GLY A 139 3.52 13.85 2.25
CA GLY A 139 4.64 14.04 1.32
C GLY A 139 4.24 13.92 -0.16
N ARG A 140 3.16 13.18 -0.46
CA ARG A 140 2.62 13.05 -1.82
C ARG A 140 1.38 13.92 -2.06
N THR A 141 0.52 14.03 -1.06
CA THR A 141 -0.78 14.69 -1.24
C THR A 141 -0.76 16.18 -0.89
N GLY A 142 0.19 16.61 -0.05
CA GLY A 142 0.19 17.93 0.57
C GLY A 142 -0.95 18.11 1.58
N CYS A 143 -1.58 17.02 2.01
CA CYS A 143 -2.71 17.00 2.94
C CYS A 143 -2.45 15.97 4.05
N ASN A 144 -2.50 16.40 5.31
CA ASN A 144 -2.26 15.57 6.48
C ASN A 144 -3.54 15.41 7.30
N VAL A 145 -3.95 14.17 7.57
CA VAL A 145 -5.01 13.87 8.54
C VAL A 145 -4.40 13.95 9.93
N LEU A 146 -4.84 14.92 10.72
CA LEU A 146 -4.38 15.06 12.09
C LEU A 146 -4.99 13.99 13.01
N PRO A 147 -4.35 13.67 14.15
CA PRO A 147 -4.85 12.63 15.06
C PRO A 147 -6.30 12.85 15.49
N GLU A 148 -6.69 14.06 15.81
CA GLU A 148 -8.04 14.41 16.23
C GLU A 148 -9.08 14.15 15.13
N THR A 149 -8.73 14.46 13.88
CA THR A 149 -9.58 14.19 12.71
C THR A 149 -9.73 12.69 12.48
N MET A 150 -8.63 11.93 12.60
CA MET A 150 -8.71 10.47 12.47
C MET A 150 -9.59 9.85 13.55
N VAL A 151 -9.47 10.32 14.79
CA VAL A 151 -10.29 9.87 15.91
C VAL A 151 -11.76 10.19 15.71
N GLU A 152 -12.10 11.38 15.21
CA GLU A 152 -13.47 11.76 14.89
C GLU A 152 -14.07 10.80 13.86
N LEU A 153 -13.35 10.55 12.77
CA LEU A 153 -13.77 9.61 11.71
C LEU A 153 -13.97 8.19 12.27
N PHE A 154 -13.00 7.68 13.00
CA PHE A 154 -13.04 6.35 13.60
C PHE A 154 -14.20 6.16 14.59
N LYS A 155 -14.55 7.20 15.37
CA LYS A 155 -15.65 7.15 16.34
C LYS A 155 -17.03 7.34 15.74
N THR A 156 -17.11 8.01 14.58
CA THR A 156 -18.41 8.39 14.00
C THR A 156 -18.83 7.51 12.82
N LYS A 157 -17.89 6.73 12.24
CA LYS A 157 -18.13 5.86 11.07
C LYS A 157 -17.64 4.45 11.37
N GLU A 158 -18.58 3.52 11.51
CA GLU A 158 -18.30 2.12 11.90
C GLU A 158 -17.41 1.38 10.89
N ASN A 159 -17.47 1.77 9.60
CA ASN A 159 -16.68 1.17 8.54
C ASN A 159 -15.33 1.87 8.28
N ILE A 160 -14.99 2.96 8.97
CA ILE A 160 -13.62 3.50 8.98
C ILE A 160 -12.85 2.77 10.08
N VAL A 161 -12.14 1.71 9.68
CA VAL A 161 -11.52 0.76 10.61
C VAL A 161 -10.04 0.95 10.81
N GLY A 162 -9.35 1.57 9.86
CA GLY A 162 -7.89 1.62 9.89
C GLY A 162 -7.26 2.87 9.31
N LEU A 163 -5.94 2.95 9.52
CA LEU A 163 -5.06 4.00 9.01
C LEU A 163 -3.80 3.37 8.42
N LYS A 164 -3.51 3.66 7.14
CA LYS A 164 -2.16 3.51 6.58
C LYS A 164 -1.39 4.78 6.87
N GLU A 165 -0.44 4.68 7.80
CA GLU A 165 0.39 5.78 8.29
C GLU A 165 1.68 5.88 7.46
N ALA A 166 1.81 6.93 6.68
CA ALA A 166 2.97 7.21 5.83
C ALA A 166 3.41 8.68 5.96
N THR A 167 3.33 9.23 7.17
CA THR A 167 3.85 10.58 7.46
C THR A 167 5.31 10.57 7.84
N GLY A 168 5.87 9.42 8.27
CA GLY A 168 7.17 9.32 8.90
C GLY A 168 7.21 9.90 10.33
N ASN A 169 6.08 10.36 10.87
CA ASN A 169 5.99 11.03 12.16
C ASN A 169 5.47 10.08 13.25
N LEU A 170 6.39 9.37 13.93
CA LEU A 170 6.06 8.45 15.02
C LEU A 170 5.33 9.14 16.18
N ALA A 171 5.59 10.42 16.46
CA ALA A 171 4.88 11.13 17.50
C ALA A 171 3.40 11.35 17.14
N GLN A 172 3.09 11.68 15.88
CA GLN A 172 1.71 11.75 15.37
C GLN A 172 1.04 10.39 15.43
N ALA A 173 1.71 9.33 14.97
CA ALA A 173 1.21 7.96 15.01
C ALA A 173 0.89 7.52 16.45
N SER A 174 1.82 7.74 17.41
CA SER A 174 1.62 7.43 18.83
C SER A 174 0.42 8.17 19.42
N LYS A 175 0.26 9.47 19.07
CA LYS A 175 -0.89 10.27 19.52
C LYS A 175 -2.21 9.70 18.97
N THR A 176 -2.23 9.28 17.71
CA THR A 176 -3.42 8.65 17.09
C THR A 176 -3.78 7.36 17.83
N MET A 177 -2.80 6.50 18.09
CA MET A 177 -3.03 5.25 18.83
C MET A 177 -3.52 5.51 20.27
N TYR A 178 -2.93 6.49 20.96
CA TYR A 178 -3.39 6.89 22.30
C TYR A 178 -4.86 7.36 22.29
N LEU A 179 -5.24 8.23 21.36
CA LEU A 179 -6.59 8.80 21.29
C LEU A 179 -7.67 7.81 20.83
N THR A 180 -7.27 6.70 20.21
CA THR A 180 -8.15 5.59 19.79
C THR A 180 -8.13 4.41 20.77
N ASP A 181 -7.49 4.56 21.94
CA ASP A 181 -7.28 3.48 22.93
C ASP A 181 -6.65 2.23 22.33
N GLY A 182 -5.78 2.38 21.32
CA GLY A 182 -5.14 1.29 20.59
C GLY A 182 -6.09 0.43 19.74
N LYS A 183 -7.31 0.89 19.47
CA LYS A 183 -8.34 0.10 18.75
C LYS A 183 -8.37 0.33 17.26
N LEU A 184 -7.70 1.38 16.76
CA LEU A 184 -7.57 1.65 15.33
C LEU A 184 -6.57 0.70 14.71
N ASP A 185 -6.94 0.02 13.63
CA ASP A 185 -6.04 -0.84 12.86
C ASP A 185 -5.02 0.03 12.10
N MET A 186 -3.82 0.23 12.65
CA MET A 186 -2.77 1.00 12.01
C MET A 186 -1.85 0.08 11.20
N TYR A 187 -1.53 0.48 9.98
CA TYR A 187 -0.55 -0.17 9.10
C TYR A 187 0.57 0.81 8.77
N SER A 188 1.82 0.38 8.83
CA SER A 188 2.91 1.17 8.28
C SER A 188 2.71 1.37 6.77
N GLY A 189 2.86 2.61 6.31
CA GLY A 189 2.98 2.94 4.90
C GLY A 189 4.42 3.16 4.45
N GLU A 190 5.38 3.01 5.41
CA GLU A 190 6.81 3.23 5.26
C GLU A 190 7.56 1.94 5.57
N ASP A 191 8.20 1.32 4.58
CA ASP A 191 8.95 0.08 4.75
C ASP A 191 10.12 0.21 5.74
N GLY A 192 10.70 1.41 5.87
CA GLY A 192 11.75 1.71 6.83
C GLY A 192 11.28 1.83 8.29
N LEU A 193 9.97 1.91 8.55
CA LEU A 193 9.41 2.19 9.87
C LEU A 193 8.43 1.11 10.36
N VAL A 194 8.46 -0.09 9.81
CA VAL A 194 7.48 -1.14 10.14
C VAL A 194 7.59 -1.54 11.61
N VAL A 195 8.76 -2.00 12.05
CA VAL A 195 8.95 -2.42 13.45
C VAL A 195 8.74 -1.27 14.44
N PRO A 196 9.26 -0.04 14.23
CA PRO A 196 8.93 1.11 15.05
C PRO A 196 7.43 1.39 15.19
N LEU A 197 6.66 1.33 14.10
CA LEU A 197 5.21 1.52 14.15
C LEU A 197 4.50 0.34 14.84
N MET A 198 4.94 -0.90 14.62
CA MET A 198 4.41 -2.07 15.31
C MET A 198 4.66 -1.98 16.83
N SER A 199 5.79 -1.41 17.27
CA SER A 199 6.08 -1.21 18.69
C SER A 199 5.14 -0.25 19.41
N ILE A 200 4.45 0.61 18.68
CA ILE A 200 3.42 1.51 19.21
C ILE A 200 1.99 1.04 18.90
N GLY A 201 1.83 -0.18 18.37
CA GLY A 201 0.52 -0.82 18.20
C GLY A 201 0.04 -0.98 16.75
N ALA A 202 0.85 -0.67 15.73
CA ALA A 202 0.50 -1.02 14.36
C ALA A 202 0.42 -2.54 14.19
N ILE A 203 -0.49 -2.99 13.33
CA ILE A 203 -0.79 -4.41 13.12
C ILE A 203 -0.20 -4.98 11.83
N GLY A 204 0.65 -4.23 11.15
CA GLY A 204 1.31 -4.66 9.93
C GLY A 204 1.78 -3.53 9.06
N VAL A 205 2.00 -3.84 7.78
CA VAL A 205 2.52 -2.93 6.76
C VAL A 205 1.76 -3.06 5.45
N ILE A 206 1.63 -1.97 4.71
CA ILE A 206 1.27 -1.94 3.29
C ILE A 206 2.51 -1.53 2.51
N SER A 207 3.24 -2.52 2.03
CA SER A 207 4.66 -2.49 1.64
C SER A 207 4.88 -2.34 0.14
N VAL A 208 5.88 -1.57 -0.25
CA VAL A 208 6.48 -1.55 -1.59
C VAL A 208 7.55 -2.63 -1.71
N TRP A 209 8.40 -2.77 -0.68
CA TRP A 209 9.47 -3.76 -0.61
C TRP A 209 8.95 -5.20 -0.80
N SER A 210 7.73 -5.51 -0.36
CA SER A 210 7.07 -6.80 -0.55
C SER A 210 6.96 -7.25 -2.02
N ASN A 211 6.97 -6.33 -3.00
CA ASN A 211 6.97 -6.71 -4.41
C ASN A 211 8.20 -7.53 -4.83
N VAL A 212 9.35 -7.31 -4.18
CA VAL A 212 10.64 -7.97 -4.51
C VAL A 212 11.10 -8.98 -3.45
N ALA A 213 10.58 -8.91 -2.22
CA ALA A 213 10.97 -9.78 -1.12
C ALA A 213 9.81 -10.11 -0.17
N PRO A 214 8.69 -10.69 -0.67
CA PRO A 214 7.47 -10.90 0.12
C PRO A 214 7.70 -11.72 1.39
N ALA A 215 8.41 -12.84 1.32
CA ALA A 215 8.67 -13.68 2.47
C ALA A 215 9.45 -12.96 3.59
N LYS A 216 10.37 -12.04 3.25
CA LYS A 216 11.11 -11.27 4.25
C LYS A 216 10.20 -10.30 5.00
N VAL A 217 9.27 -9.63 4.29
CA VAL A 217 8.30 -8.70 4.90
C VAL A 217 7.32 -9.47 5.80
N HIS A 218 6.78 -10.58 5.30
CA HIS A 218 5.93 -11.45 6.10
C HIS A 218 6.64 -11.93 7.37
N ASN A 219 7.84 -12.51 7.23
CA ASN A 219 8.60 -13.03 8.36
C ASN A 219 8.95 -11.96 9.39
N MET A 220 9.23 -10.73 8.97
CA MET A 220 9.46 -9.60 9.88
C MET A 220 8.23 -9.32 10.76
N CYS A 221 7.04 -9.23 10.15
CA CYS A 221 5.80 -9.02 10.89
C CYS A 221 5.45 -10.20 11.79
N ASP A 222 5.56 -11.42 11.27
CA ASP A 222 5.26 -12.65 11.99
C ASP A 222 6.18 -12.84 13.20
N SER A 223 7.49 -12.61 13.04
CA SER A 223 8.47 -12.63 14.14
C SER A 223 8.12 -11.63 15.23
N PHE A 224 7.73 -10.41 14.86
CA PHE A 224 7.30 -9.41 15.83
C PHE A 224 6.07 -9.89 16.63
N PHE A 225 5.06 -10.45 15.96
CA PHE A 225 3.85 -10.94 16.63
C PHE A 225 4.09 -12.18 17.51
N LYS A 226 5.10 -12.99 17.18
CA LYS A 226 5.54 -14.11 18.00
C LYS A 226 6.42 -13.70 19.19
N GLY A 227 6.75 -12.41 19.30
CA GLY A 227 7.62 -11.88 20.34
C GLY A 227 9.12 -12.03 20.07
N ASP A 228 9.50 -12.53 18.88
CA ASP A 228 10.90 -12.57 18.43
C ASP A 228 11.32 -11.20 17.86
N LEU A 229 11.49 -10.26 18.78
CA LEU A 229 11.87 -8.89 18.44
C LEU A 229 13.26 -8.81 17.82
N GLN A 230 14.17 -9.72 18.18
CA GLN A 230 15.51 -9.72 17.63
C GLN A 230 15.46 -9.98 16.12
N THR A 231 14.82 -11.05 15.69
CA THR A 231 14.66 -11.39 14.28
C THR A 231 13.92 -10.29 13.52
N ALA A 232 12.84 -9.74 14.09
CA ALA A 232 12.11 -8.64 13.46
C ALA A 232 13.00 -7.40 13.23
N LEU A 233 13.81 -7.01 14.20
CA LEU A 233 14.75 -5.89 14.11
C LEU A 233 15.90 -6.16 13.14
N GLU A 234 16.40 -7.38 13.08
CA GLU A 234 17.45 -7.78 12.12
C GLU A 234 16.93 -7.67 10.69
N LEU A 235 15.75 -8.22 10.40
CA LEU A 235 15.10 -8.12 9.09
C LEU A 235 14.81 -6.66 8.69
N GLN A 236 14.34 -5.82 9.63
CA GLN A 236 14.12 -4.39 9.39
C GLN A 236 15.44 -3.68 9.02
N ARG A 237 16.53 -3.93 9.76
CA ARG A 237 17.82 -3.29 9.50
C ARG A 237 18.47 -3.78 8.21
N GLU A 238 18.41 -5.08 7.94
CA GLU A 238 18.89 -5.69 6.69
C GLU A 238 18.22 -5.05 5.46
N ALA A 239 16.93 -4.73 5.56
CA ALA A 239 16.16 -4.17 4.47
C ALA A 239 16.45 -2.69 4.16
N LEU A 240 16.96 -1.90 5.13
CA LEU A 240 17.06 -0.44 4.98
C LEU A 240 17.78 0.00 3.70
N PRO A 241 18.97 -0.55 3.34
CA PRO A 241 19.65 -0.13 2.10
C PRO A 241 18.81 -0.42 0.84
N LEU A 242 18.06 -1.55 0.81
CA LEU A 242 17.19 -1.88 -0.30
C LEU A 242 15.95 -0.96 -0.33
N VAL A 243 15.36 -0.69 0.82
CA VAL A 243 14.24 0.24 0.95
C VAL A 243 14.65 1.63 0.45
N ASP A 244 15.80 2.16 0.89
CA ASP A 244 16.31 3.45 0.43
C ASP A 244 16.49 3.47 -1.10
N ALA A 245 17.02 2.38 -1.68
CA ALA A 245 17.17 2.26 -3.13
C ALA A 245 15.83 2.18 -3.87
N LEU A 246 14.81 1.51 -3.30
CA LEU A 246 13.46 1.44 -3.85
C LEU A 246 12.69 2.78 -3.79
N PHE A 247 13.18 3.75 -3.02
CA PHE A 247 12.63 5.09 -2.91
C PHE A 247 13.62 6.19 -3.36
N SER A 248 14.72 5.82 -4.02
CA SER A 248 15.70 6.78 -4.56
C SER A 248 15.16 7.67 -5.69
N GLU A 249 14.09 7.23 -6.33
CA GLU A 249 13.24 8.02 -7.23
C GLU A 249 11.76 7.84 -6.83
N VAL A 250 10.87 8.53 -7.52
CA VAL A 250 9.43 8.47 -7.21
C VAL A 250 8.91 7.04 -7.40
N ASN A 251 8.36 6.44 -6.33
CA ASN A 251 7.66 5.16 -6.42
C ASN A 251 6.42 5.29 -7.34
N PRO A 252 6.25 4.39 -8.36
CA PRO A 252 6.80 3.03 -8.47
C PRO A 252 8.01 2.87 -9.41
N ILE A 253 8.72 3.91 -9.80
CA ILE A 253 9.83 3.83 -10.75
C ILE A 253 10.88 2.78 -10.31
N PRO A 254 11.47 2.86 -9.09
CA PRO A 254 12.50 1.91 -8.69
C PRO A 254 12.00 0.48 -8.49
N VAL A 255 10.79 0.30 -7.96
CA VAL A 255 10.27 -1.05 -7.70
C VAL A 255 9.96 -1.80 -9.00
N LYS A 256 9.37 -1.15 -10.02
CA LYS A 256 9.19 -1.80 -11.34
C LYS A 256 10.54 -2.10 -12.00
N LYS A 257 11.51 -1.19 -11.88
CA LYS A 257 12.89 -1.45 -12.34
C LYS A 257 13.49 -2.66 -11.62
N ALA A 258 13.36 -2.75 -10.30
CA ALA A 258 13.86 -3.88 -9.52
C ALA A 258 13.24 -5.20 -9.97
N MET A 259 11.92 -5.25 -10.13
CA MET A 259 11.21 -6.46 -10.59
C MET A 259 11.64 -6.87 -12.01
N ASN A 260 11.82 -5.91 -12.93
CA ASN A 260 12.33 -6.20 -14.27
C ASN A 260 13.78 -6.70 -14.23
N LEU A 261 14.65 -6.16 -13.38
CA LEU A 261 16.00 -6.69 -13.15
C LEU A 261 16.01 -8.12 -12.58
N MET A 262 14.98 -8.51 -11.85
CA MET A 262 14.77 -9.89 -11.37
C MET A 262 14.19 -10.82 -12.46
N GLY A 263 13.92 -10.33 -13.67
CA GLY A 263 13.32 -11.11 -14.75
C GLY A 263 11.82 -11.33 -14.62
N MET A 264 11.13 -10.57 -13.74
CA MET A 264 9.68 -10.71 -13.56
C MET A 264 8.87 -10.12 -14.72
N ASN A 265 9.48 -9.31 -15.59
CA ASN A 265 8.89 -8.74 -16.80
C ASN A 265 7.54 -8.04 -16.54
N VAL A 266 7.55 -7.09 -15.58
CA VAL A 266 6.36 -6.32 -15.21
C VAL A 266 6.07 -5.14 -16.16
N GLY A 267 6.91 -4.97 -17.20
CA GLY A 267 6.71 -3.98 -18.24
C GLY A 267 7.09 -2.54 -17.85
N PRO A 268 6.72 -1.58 -18.71
CA PRO A 268 7.05 -0.17 -18.55
C PRO A 268 6.17 0.53 -17.52
N LEU A 269 6.45 1.81 -17.33
CA LEU A 269 5.65 2.77 -16.58
C LEU A 269 4.83 3.62 -17.56
N ARG A 270 3.63 4.03 -17.16
CA ARG A 270 2.86 5.04 -17.90
C ARG A 270 3.30 6.45 -17.54
N SER A 271 3.30 7.35 -18.52
CA SER A 271 3.47 8.79 -18.25
C SER A 271 2.46 9.31 -17.21
N PRO A 272 2.86 10.21 -16.31
CA PRO A 272 4.09 11.01 -16.31
C PRO A 272 5.32 10.30 -15.72
N MET A 273 5.19 9.03 -15.27
CA MET A 273 6.36 8.24 -14.85
C MET A 273 7.22 7.92 -16.08
N CYS A 274 8.49 7.68 -15.84
CA CYS A 274 9.45 7.33 -16.89
C CYS A 274 10.42 6.24 -16.39
N GLU A 275 11.27 5.73 -17.27
CA GLU A 275 12.33 4.81 -16.87
C GLU A 275 13.25 5.42 -15.82
N MET A 276 13.71 4.57 -14.90
CA MET A 276 14.67 4.95 -13.86
C MET A 276 15.98 5.44 -14.47
N GLY A 277 16.57 6.51 -13.90
CA GLY A 277 17.86 7.01 -14.32
C GLY A 277 18.97 5.95 -14.23
N GLU A 278 19.86 5.89 -15.22
CA GLU A 278 20.87 4.83 -15.34
C GLU A 278 21.77 4.69 -14.10
N ASP A 279 22.19 5.80 -13.50
CA ASP A 279 23.05 5.79 -12.32
C ASP A 279 22.31 5.20 -11.09
N ASN A 280 21.05 5.56 -10.90
CA ASN A 280 20.23 5.02 -9.85
C ASN A 280 19.88 3.54 -10.10
N ALA A 281 19.61 3.16 -11.35
CA ALA A 281 19.37 1.77 -11.71
C ALA A 281 20.61 0.88 -11.47
N ARG A 282 21.83 1.37 -11.73
CA ARG A 282 23.08 0.64 -11.36
C ARG A 282 23.20 0.46 -9.85
N LYS A 283 23.02 1.55 -9.08
CA LYS A 283 23.05 1.48 -7.61
C LYS A 283 22.00 0.53 -7.05
N LEU A 284 20.78 0.59 -7.59
CA LEU A 284 19.70 -0.33 -7.21
C LEU A 284 20.13 -1.80 -7.45
N ALA A 285 20.67 -2.12 -8.61
CA ALA A 285 21.13 -3.47 -8.94
C ALA A 285 22.26 -3.95 -8.00
N GLU A 286 23.20 -3.09 -7.61
CA GLU A 286 24.24 -3.39 -6.65
C GLU A 286 23.67 -3.69 -5.25
N VAL A 287 22.74 -2.85 -4.79
CA VAL A 287 22.08 -3.04 -3.49
C VAL A 287 21.24 -4.31 -3.48
N MET A 288 20.50 -4.60 -4.57
CA MET A 288 19.72 -5.83 -4.70
C MET A 288 20.59 -7.08 -4.61
N LYS A 289 21.76 -7.08 -5.27
CA LYS A 289 22.74 -8.18 -5.17
C LYS A 289 23.29 -8.34 -3.76
N ALA A 290 23.66 -7.23 -3.09
CA ALA A 290 24.14 -7.23 -1.73
C ALA A 290 23.08 -7.74 -0.74
N TYR A 291 21.80 -7.45 -1.00
CA TYR A 291 20.67 -7.94 -0.23
C TYR A 291 20.38 -9.43 -0.49
N GLY A 292 20.97 -10.03 -1.52
CA GLY A 292 20.78 -11.45 -1.87
C GLY A 292 19.66 -11.73 -2.86
N LEU A 293 19.13 -10.71 -3.53
CA LEU A 293 18.17 -10.89 -4.63
C LEU A 293 18.89 -11.38 -5.89
N LYS A 294 18.28 -12.35 -6.57
CA LYS A 294 18.79 -12.85 -7.85
C LYS A 294 18.33 -11.93 -8.96
N LEU A 295 19.25 -11.48 -9.79
CA LEU A 295 18.97 -10.73 -11.01
C LEU A 295 19.02 -11.67 -12.21
N ALA A 296 18.26 -11.36 -13.27
CA ALA A 296 18.20 -12.13 -14.51
C ALA A 296 19.45 -11.91 -15.38
#